data_ddd646aabf7d1cb1428db32304b45b23
#
_entry.id   ddd646aabf7d1cb1428db32304b45b23
#
_cell.length_a   1.000
_cell.length_b   1.000
_cell.length_c   1.000
_cell.angle_alpha   90.00
_cell.angle_beta   90.00
_cell.angle_gamma   90.00
#
_symmetry.space_group_name_H-M   'P 1'
#
loop_
_entity.id
_entity.type
_entity.pdbx_description
1 polymer ?
#
loop_
_entity_poly.entity_id
_entity_poly.type
_entity_poly.pdbx_seq_one_letter_code
_entity_poly.pdbx_strand_id
1 'polypeptide(L)'
;MENQEIIALIDNLIKEGKELSWLEFKKGNATDNQRLGRYISALSNAANLANQPYGYLIFGIEDDSLEITGTDFNYEKRKEKGTELDFYIRHNLSPSIFFEHFICDYKGKRLEIFRIPKSSSIPIEFEKIAWIRIASSLTELKRYPEHLRRILLSNTDWSAEIVERASIDDLDAKAIERAKQLYKEKNINKPFYKEIDSWSNSTFLDRLNVTIGGKITNAALILLGKEEAAHLISPKVAQITWKLDTEEKAYEHFGMPLFLNVNSVLERIRNIPYRFFPNNQLISVEVPKYDNKVILEALNNCIAHQDYFLNSRIIVTEKINKLIFENAGNFFEGKAEDYFLGDKTPKHYRNKFLVNAMVNLNMIDSVGYGIYKMLLSQKKRYFPLPDHSK
;
A
#
# COMPACT_ATOMS: atom_id res chain seq x y z
N MET A 1 27.22 -4.72 2.73
CA MET A 1 26.90 -3.76 3.83
C MET A 1 28.13 -3.58 4.69
N GLU A 2 28.44 -2.34 5.08
CA GLU A 2 29.51 -2.08 6.04
C GLU A 2 29.08 -2.46 7.46
N ASN A 3 30.04 -2.71 8.36
CA ASN A 3 29.73 -3.21 9.72
C ASN A 3 28.81 -2.27 10.51
N GLN A 4 28.93 -0.95 10.31
CA GLN A 4 28.06 0.04 10.95
C GLN A 4 26.61 -0.02 10.45
N GLU A 5 26.42 -0.29 9.17
CA GLU A 5 25.07 -0.46 8.58
C GLU A 5 24.37 -1.72 9.11
N ILE A 6 25.13 -2.81 9.32
CA ILE A 6 24.62 -4.05 9.91
C ILE A 6 24.17 -3.83 11.35
N ILE A 7 24.98 -3.11 12.15
CA ILE A 7 24.64 -2.79 13.54
C ILE A 7 23.38 -1.93 13.61
N ALA A 8 23.29 -0.89 12.77
CA ALA A 8 22.08 -0.05 12.70
C ALA A 8 20.83 -0.84 12.27
N LEU A 9 20.98 -1.77 11.34
CA LEU A 9 19.90 -2.69 10.94
C LEU A 9 19.43 -3.53 12.14
N ILE A 10 20.35 -4.14 12.90
CA ILE A 10 20.02 -4.96 14.08
C ILE A 10 19.30 -4.12 15.13
N ASP A 11 19.80 -2.89 15.42
CA ASP A 11 19.17 -1.99 16.38
C ASP A 11 17.71 -1.67 15.98
N ASN A 12 17.45 -1.47 14.70
CA ASN A 12 16.12 -1.22 14.19
C ASN A 12 15.22 -2.46 14.31
N LEU A 13 15.72 -3.64 13.96
CA LEU A 13 14.96 -4.89 14.03
C LEU A 13 14.61 -5.27 15.48
N ILE A 14 15.53 -5.03 16.44
CA ILE A 14 15.25 -5.23 17.86
C ILE A 14 14.19 -4.23 18.37
N LYS A 15 14.22 -2.98 17.91
CA LYS A 15 13.22 -1.97 18.27
C LYS A 15 11.82 -2.27 17.74
N GLU A 16 11.68 -2.97 16.60
CA GLU A 16 10.38 -3.46 16.11
C GLU A 16 9.73 -4.42 17.12
N GLY A 17 10.50 -4.95 18.06
CA GLY A 17 10.03 -5.73 19.20
C GLY A 17 9.91 -7.21 18.89
N LYS A 18 8.73 -7.81 19.15
CA LYS A 18 8.49 -9.24 19.00
C LYS A 18 8.67 -9.75 17.57
N GLU A 19 8.95 -11.05 17.41
CA GLU A 19 9.00 -11.74 16.14
C GLU A 19 7.79 -11.39 15.24
N LEU A 20 8.09 -10.79 14.12
CA LEU A 20 7.13 -10.52 13.06
C LEU A 20 7.11 -11.69 12.07
N SER A 21 6.09 -11.82 11.24
CA SER A 21 6.02 -12.90 10.25
C SER A 21 7.25 -12.97 9.34
N TRP A 22 7.89 -11.84 9.06
CA TRP A 22 9.07 -11.67 8.21
C TRP A 22 10.39 -11.54 8.98
N LEU A 23 10.37 -11.63 10.32
CA LEU A 23 11.54 -11.53 11.20
C LEU A 23 11.56 -12.71 12.16
N GLU A 24 12.70 -13.39 12.27
CA GLU A 24 12.92 -14.52 13.16
C GLU A 24 14.22 -14.38 13.91
N PHE A 25 14.17 -14.51 15.21
CA PHE A 25 15.35 -14.62 16.07
C PHE A 25 15.58 -16.07 16.48
N LYS A 26 16.86 -16.45 16.67
CA LYS A 26 17.22 -17.79 17.13
C LYS A 26 18.36 -17.72 18.14
N LYS A 27 18.12 -18.33 19.29
CA LYS A 27 19.16 -18.56 20.29
C LYS A 27 20.04 -19.76 19.88
N GLY A 28 21.34 -19.56 19.85
CA GLY A 28 22.29 -20.60 19.62
C GLY A 28 22.31 -21.19 18.19
N ASN A 29 22.61 -22.51 18.07
CA ASN A 29 22.83 -23.17 16.77
C ASN A 29 21.88 -24.35 16.49
N ALA A 30 20.77 -24.45 17.20
CA ALA A 30 19.88 -25.63 17.20
C ALA A 30 19.06 -25.82 15.89
N THR A 31 19.24 -24.96 14.89
CA THR A 31 18.55 -25.09 13.61
C THR A 31 19.26 -26.10 12.71
N ASP A 32 18.55 -27.17 12.30
CA ASP A 32 19.03 -28.08 11.29
C ASP A 32 19.05 -27.43 9.88
N ASN A 33 19.83 -28.04 8.99
CA ASN A 33 20.08 -27.47 7.65
C ASN A 33 18.80 -27.37 6.78
N GLN A 34 17.93 -28.36 6.87
CA GLN A 34 16.67 -28.35 6.13
C GLN A 34 15.72 -27.26 6.68
N ARG A 35 15.68 -27.12 8.01
CA ARG A 35 14.88 -26.11 8.65
C ARG A 35 15.34 -24.68 8.28
N LEU A 36 16.65 -24.48 8.08
CA LEU A 36 17.18 -23.21 7.58
C LEU A 36 16.62 -22.88 6.18
N GLY A 37 16.61 -23.83 5.25
CA GLY A 37 16.03 -23.64 3.92
C GLY A 37 14.54 -23.32 3.96
N ARG A 38 13.79 -24.00 4.88
CA ARG A 38 12.37 -23.71 5.12
C ARG A 38 12.16 -22.29 5.67
N TYR A 39 13.03 -21.82 6.58
CA TYR A 39 12.99 -20.44 7.06
C TYR A 39 13.25 -19.43 5.94
N ILE A 40 14.20 -19.67 5.06
CA ILE A 40 14.49 -18.77 3.94
C ILE A 40 13.27 -18.67 3.02
N SER A 41 12.65 -19.80 2.65
CA SER A 41 11.39 -19.81 1.90
C SER A 41 10.29 -19.04 2.64
N ALA A 42 10.06 -19.35 3.91
CA ALA A 42 8.97 -18.79 4.69
C ALA A 42 9.12 -17.28 4.92
N LEU A 43 10.32 -16.82 5.23
CA LEU A 43 10.59 -15.39 5.48
C LEU A 43 10.51 -14.57 4.19
N SER A 44 10.95 -15.14 3.05
CA SER A 44 10.76 -14.52 1.74
C SER A 44 9.29 -14.33 1.40
N ASN A 45 8.47 -15.36 1.59
CA ASN A 45 7.02 -15.32 1.33
C ASN A 45 6.31 -14.40 2.32
N ALA A 46 6.69 -14.42 3.58
CA ALA A 46 6.12 -13.55 4.61
C ALA A 46 6.50 -12.08 4.41
N ALA A 47 7.71 -11.79 3.96
CA ALA A 47 8.13 -10.43 3.61
C ALA A 47 7.27 -9.85 2.48
N ASN A 48 6.90 -10.66 1.47
CA ASN A 48 5.97 -10.25 0.42
C ASN A 48 4.60 -9.88 1.01
N LEU A 49 4.02 -10.75 1.84
CA LEU A 49 2.71 -10.52 2.46
C LEU A 49 2.68 -9.32 3.40
N ALA A 50 3.80 -9.06 4.07
CA ALA A 50 3.97 -7.89 4.95
C ALA A 50 4.40 -6.63 4.20
N ASN A 51 4.59 -6.73 2.87
CA ASN A 51 5.13 -5.67 2.01
C ASN A 51 6.47 -5.10 2.49
N GLN A 52 7.30 -5.97 3.08
CA GLN A 52 8.68 -5.63 3.46
C GLN A 52 9.62 -5.98 2.31
N PRO A 53 10.70 -5.22 2.07
CA PRO A 53 11.64 -5.54 1.00
C PRO A 53 12.44 -6.81 1.28
N TYR A 54 12.64 -7.14 2.57
CA TYR A 54 13.40 -8.29 3.02
C TYR A 54 12.75 -8.99 4.21
N GLY A 55 12.93 -10.30 4.30
CA GLY A 55 12.80 -11.07 5.52
C GLY A 55 14.14 -11.22 6.21
N TYR A 56 14.16 -11.45 7.52
CA TYR A 56 15.38 -11.56 8.32
C TYR A 56 15.34 -12.79 9.22
N LEU A 57 16.48 -13.49 9.28
CA LEU A 57 16.75 -14.55 10.26
C LEU A 57 18.04 -14.20 10.97
N ILE A 58 18.01 -14.09 12.28
CA ILE A 58 19.15 -13.66 13.10
C ILE A 58 19.44 -14.72 14.17
N PHE A 59 20.65 -15.24 14.15
CA PHE A 59 21.16 -16.15 15.15
C PHE A 59 21.95 -15.40 16.22
N GLY A 60 21.74 -15.75 17.49
CA GLY A 60 22.42 -15.18 18.64
C GLY A 60 21.58 -14.21 19.45
N ILE A 61 20.29 -14.14 19.17
CA ILE A 61 19.30 -13.36 19.93
C ILE A 61 18.20 -14.33 20.40
N GLU A 62 17.79 -14.23 21.64
CA GLU A 62 16.71 -15.03 22.20
C GLU A 62 15.34 -14.52 21.80
N ASP A 63 14.46 -15.42 21.37
CA ASP A 63 13.16 -15.08 20.75
C ASP A 63 12.24 -14.24 21.66
N ASP A 64 12.12 -14.65 22.94
CA ASP A 64 11.15 -14.05 23.87
C ASP A 64 11.66 -12.79 24.57
N SER A 65 12.91 -12.83 25.02
CA SER A 65 13.53 -11.76 25.83
C SER A 65 14.25 -10.70 25.00
N LEU A 66 14.54 -10.99 23.74
CA LEU A 66 15.43 -10.21 22.85
C LEU A 66 16.84 -10.03 23.43
N GLU A 67 17.24 -10.90 24.37
CA GLU A 67 18.56 -10.90 24.97
C GLU A 67 19.60 -11.34 23.92
N ILE A 68 20.70 -10.61 23.86
CA ILE A 68 21.81 -10.92 22.96
C ILE A 68 22.69 -11.96 23.60
N THR A 69 22.53 -13.22 23.18
CA THR A 69 23.26 -14.37 23.73
C THR A 69 24.53 -14.68 22.96
N GLY A 70 24.62 -14.27 21.70
CA GLY A 70 25.62 -14.73 20.75
C GLY A 70 25.33 -16.11 20.19
N THR A 71 26.04 -16.51 19.12
CA THR A 71 25.85 -17.82 18.49
C THR A 71 27.15 -18.46 18.04
N ASP A 72 27.20 -19.82 18.16
CA ASP A 72 28.22 -20.69 17.56
C ASP A 72 27.72 -21.25 16.21
N PHE A 73 26.55 -20.83 15.71
CA PHE A 73 26.09 -21.17 14.39
C PHE A 73 27.12 -20.70 13.37
N ASN A 74 27.47 -21.55 12.40
CA ASN A 74 28.45 -21.21 11.38
C ASN A 74 27.99 -21.75 10.03
N TYR A 75 27.30 -20.89 9.27
CA TYR A 75 26.73 -21.24 7.97
C TYR A 75 27.78 -21.76 6.98
N GLU A 76 28.92 -21.07 6.89
CA GLU A 76 29.98 -21.35 5.90
C GLU A 76 30.67 -22.68 6.12
N LYS A 77 30.69 -23.16 7.38
CA LYS A 77 31.35 -24.46 7.71
C LYS A 77 30.41 -25.66 7.65
N ARG A 78 29.11 -25.43 7.47
CA ARG A 78 28.13 -26.52 7.45
C ARG A 78 28.07 -27.19 6.09
N LYS A 79 27.76 -28.47 6.14
CA LYS A 79 27.56 -29.32 4.95
C LYS A 79 26.25 -30.07 5.07
N GLU A 80 25.61 -30.32 3.94
CA GLU A 80 24.46 -31.20 3.83
C GLU A 80 24.71 -32.21 2.73
N LYS A 81 24.57 -33.52 3.07
CA LYS A 81 24.80 -34.64 2.14
C LYS A 81 26.17 -34.56 1.41
N GLY A 82 27.20 -34.08 2.11
CA GLY A 82 28.56 -33.96 1.57
C GLY A 82 28.82 -32.67 0.76
N THR A 83 27.81 -31.84 0.54
CA THR A 83 27.88 -30.58 -0.20
C THR A 83 27.89 -29.39 0.76
N GLU A 84 28.51 -28.27 0.36
CA GLU A 84 28.45 -27.04 1.13
C GLU A 84 26.99 -26.57 1.31
N LEU A 85 26.66 -26.12 2.51
CA LEU A 85 25.28 -25.78 2.86
C LEU A 85 24.74 -24.65 2.00
N ASP A 86 25.54 -23.65 1.65
CA ASP A 86 25.12 -22.54 0.77
C ASP A 86 24.66 -23.06 -0.60
N PHE A 87 25.46 -23.93 -1.23
CA PHE A 87 25.10 -24.56 -2.50
C PHE A 87 23.83 -25.41 -2.36
N TYR A 88 23.72 -26.22 -1.32
CA TYR A 88 22.56 -27.07 -1.10
C TYR A 88 21.27 -26.23 -0.96
N ILE A 89 21.29 -25.17 -0.15
CA ILE A 89 20.11 -24.33 0.05
C ILE A 89 19.73 -23.63 -1.24
N ARG A 90 20.67 -22.95 -1.91
CA ARG A 90 20.40 -22.22 -3.16
C ARG A 90 19.89 -23.11 -4.27
N HIS A 91 20.42 -24.34 -4.37
CA HIS A 91 19.99 -25.32 -5.37
C HIS A 91 18.56 -25.82 -5.13
N ASN A 92 18.12 -25.89 -3.89
CA ASN A 92 16.78 -26.37 -3.52
C ASN A 92 15.74 -25.25 -3.36
N LEU A 93 16.12 -23.98 -3.58
CA LEU A 93 15.19 -22.86 -3.65
C LEU A 93 14.66 -22.67 -5.08
N SER A 94 13.35 -22.55 -5.23
CA SER A 94 12.68 -22.29 -6.51
C SER A 94 11.51 -21.31 -6.31
N PRO A 95 11.40 -20.23 -7.11
CA PRO A 95 12.46 -19.67 -7.95
C PRO A 95 13.72 -19.37 -7.19
N SER A 96 14.85 -19.36 -7.89
CA SER A 96 16.13 -18.98 -7.30
C SER A 96 16.09 -17.54 -6.79
N ILE A 97 16.50 -17.32 -5.53
CA ILE A 97 16.63 -15.99 -4.92
C ILE A 97 18.06 -15.79 -4.42
N PHE A 98 18.50 -14.55 -4.45
CA PHE A 98 19.81 -14.16 -3.93
C PHE A 98 19.66 -13.57 -2.53
N PHE A 99 19.77 -14.40 -1.51
CA PHE A 99 19.84 -13.95 -0.12
C PHE A 99 21.28 -13.67 0.28
N GLU A 100 21.44 -12.77 1.23
CA GLU A 100 22.76 -12.36 1.77
C GLU A 100 22.94 -12.90 3.18
N HIS A 101 24.16 -13.24 3.47
CA HIS A 101 24.59 -13.72 4.79
C HIS A 101 25.67 -12.80 5.35
N PHE A 102 25.53 -12.39 6.60
CA PHE A 102 26.46 -11.51 7.30
C PHE A 102 26.82 -12.08 8.65
N ILE A 103 28.07 -11.88 9.06
CA ILE A 103 28.56 -12.16 10.41
C ILE A 103 28.99 -10.82 11.00
N CYS A 104 28.56 -10.50 12.20
CA CYS A 104 29.00 -9.30 12.89
C CYS A 104 29.25 -9.56 14.36
N ASP A 105 30.13 -8.74 14.95
CA ASP A 105 30.23 -8.58 16.40
C ASP A 105 29.28 -7.46 16.82
N TYR A 106 28.29 -7.82 17.63
CA TYR A 106 27.32 -6.88 18.16
C TYR A 106 27.42 -6.91 19.71
N LYS A 107 27.93 -5.80 20.29
CA LYS A 107 28.15 -5.66 21.73
C LYS A 107 28.99 -6.79 22.34
N GLY A 108 30.06 -7.21 21.65
CA GLY A 108 30.96 -8.29 22.08
C GLY A 108 30.37 -9.69 21.92
N LYS A 109 29.32 -9.84 21.18
CA LYS A 109 28.67 -11.12 20.88
C LYS A 109 28.60 -11.33 19.37
N ARG A 110 28.97 -12.54 18.93
CA ARG A 110 28.90 -12.94 17.51
C ARG A 110 27.46 -13.21 17.13
N LEU A 111 26.97 -12.55 16.06
CA LEU A 111 25.68 -12.81 15.43
C LEU A 111 25.85 -13.23 13.98
N GLU A 112 24.96 -14.09 13.50
CA GLU A 112 24.81 -14.39 12.07
C GLU A 112 23.43 -13.98 11.58
N ILE A 113 23.40 -13.28 10.44
CA ILE A 113 22.20 -12.64 9.91
C ILE A 113 21.99 -13.06 8.47
N PHE A 114 20.79 -13.49 8.14
CA PHE A 114 20.34 -13.71 6.77
C PHE A 114 19.38 -12.59 6.39
N ARG A 115 19.69 -11.88 5.30
CA ARG A 115 18.81 -10.90 4.66
C ARG A 115 18.24 -11.53 3.40
N ILE A 116 16.94 -11.77 3.38
CA ILE A 116 16.26 -12.62 2.41
C ILE A 116 15.31 -11.72 1.62
N PRO A 117 15.47 -11.54 0.29
CA PRO A 117 14.57 -10.72 -0.50
C PRO A 117 13.16 -11.30 -0.47
N LYS A 118 12.17 -10.41 -0.51
CA LYS A 118 10.76 -10.82 -0.62
C LYS A 118 10.53 -11.62 -1.90
N SER A 119 9.63 -12.60 -1.86
CA SER A 119 9.14 -13.26 -3.06
C SER A 119 8.46 -12.25 -4.00
N SER A 120 8.46 -12.53 -5.27
CA SER A 120 7.69 -11.78 -6.28
C SER A 120 6.24 -12.31 -6.33
N SER A 121 5.63 -12.30 -7.49
CA SER A 121 4.33 -12.94 -7.75
C SER A 121 4.38 -14.49 -7.76
N ILE A 122 5.53 -15.09 -7.49
CA ILE A 122 5.70 -16.54 -7.37
C ILE A 122 6.25 -16.82 -5.97
N PRO A 123 5.60 -17.69 -5.17
CA PRO A 123 6.11 -18.07 -3.87
C PRO A 123 7.47 -18.74 -3.99
N ILE A 124 8.35 -18.47 -3.04
CA ILE A 124 9.61 -19.21 -2.95
C ILE A 124 9.35 -20.54 -2.27
N GLU A 125 9.78 -21.60 -2.94
CA GLU A 125 9.74 -22.98 -2.44
C GLU A 125 11.12 -23.41 -1.97
N PHE A 126 11.16 -24.27 -0.98
CA PHE A 126 12.33 -25.06 -0.61
C PHE A 126 11.97 -26.54 -0.69
N GLU A 127 12.75 -27.32 -1.46
CA GLU A 127 12.46 -28.75 -1.75
C GLU A 127 11.03 -28.94 -2.29
N LYS A 128 10.61 -28.09 -3.25
CA LYS A 128 9.28 -28.11 -3.92
C LYS A 128 8.10 -27.80 -2.99
N ILE A 129 8.33 -27.27 -1.81
CA ILE A 129 7.30 -26.85 -0.87
C ILE A 129 7.47 -25.37 -0.54
N ALA A 130 6.43 -24.57 -0.79
CA ALA A 130 6.38 -23.20 -0.34
C ALA A 130 6.02 -23.14 1.15
N TRP A 131 6.88 -22.49 1.92
CA TRP A 131 6.72 -22.33 3.37
C TRP A 131 6.27 -20.92 3.73
N ILE A 132 5.62 -20.80 4.89
CA ILE A 132 5.23 -19.54 5.50
C ILE A 132 5.33 -19.66 7.02
N ARG A 133 5.49 -18.52 7.71
CA ARG A 133 5.33 -18.43 9.17
C ARG A 133 3.93 -17.94 9.52
N ILE A 134 3.28 -18.70 10.37
CA ILE A 134 2.02 -18.29 11.03
C ILE A 134 2.28 -18.29 12.53
N ALA A 135 2.22 -17.12 13.15
CA ALA A 135 2.77 -16.91 14.48
C ALA A 135 4.24 -17.39 14.53
N SER A 136 4.62 -18.22 15.50
CA SER A 136 5.97 -18.80 15.65
C SER A 136 6.19 -20.10 14.84
N SER A 137 5.21 -20.58 14.06
CA SER A 137 5.27 -21.91 13.44
C SER A 137 5.53 -21.84 11.94
N LEU A 138 6.50 -22.66 11.46
CA LEU A 138 6.71 -22.94 10.05
C LEU A 138 5.61 -23.87 9.55
N THR A 139 4.91 -23.48 8.48
CA THR A 139 3.84 -24.29 7.89
C THR A 139 3.86 -24.18 6.37
N GLU A 140 3.22 -25.12 5.69
CA GLU A 140 3.11 -25.09 4.24
C GLU A 140 2.13 -24.01 3.79
N LEU A 141 2.56 -23.16 2.84
CA LEU A 141 1.76 -22.05 2.32
C LEU A 141 0.46 -22.53 1.68
N LYS A 142 0.43 -23.73 1.07
CA LYS A 142 -0.78 -24.29 0.45
C LYS A 142 -1.96 -24.47 1.41
N ARG A 143 -1.71 -24.54 2.72
CA ARG A 143 -2.75 -24.60 3.76
C ARG A 143 -3.47 -23.25 3.97
N TYR A 144 -2.91 -22.18 3.38
CA TYR A 144 -3.39 -20.80 3.50
C TYR A 144 -3.64 -20.21 2.10
N PRO A 145 -4.71 -20.62 1.40
CA PRO A 145 -4.95 -20.25 0.01
C PRO A 145 -5.06 -18.74 -0.20
N GLU A 146 -5.55 -17.98 0.78
CA GLU A 146 -5.61 -16.52 0.70
C GLU A 146 -4.21 -15.88 0.72
N HIS A 147 -3.27 -16.42 1.50
CA HIS A 147 -1.89 -15.94 1.49
C HIS A 147 -1.20 -16.28 0.17
N LEU A 148 -1.39 -17.50 -0.33
CA LEU A 148 -0.89 -17.89 -1.65
C LEU A 148 -1.41 -16.97 -2.75
N ARG A 149 -2.72 -16.71 -2.75
CA ARG A 149 -3.35 -15.79 -3.71
C ARG A 149 -2.77 -14.40 -3.63
N ARG A 150 -2.56 -13.84 -2.43
CA ARG A 150 -1.95 -12.51 -2.25
C ARG A 150 -0.54 -12.44 -2.81
N ILE A 151 0.29 -13.47 -2.62
CA ILE A 151 1.63 -13.54 -3.21
C ILE A 151 1.54 -13.57 -4.74
N LEU A 152 0.71 -14.44 -5.32
CA LEU A 152 0.54 -14.54 -6.77
C LEU A 152 0.11 -13.22 -7.42
N LEU A 153 -0.63 -12.40 -6.71
CA LEU A 153 -1.15 -11.11 -7.17
C LEU A 153 -0.28 -9.91 -6.77
N SER A 154 0.79 -10.11 -6.00
CA SER A 154 1.56 -9.01 -5.38
C SER A 154 2.20 -8.01 -6.34
N ASN A 155 2.47 -8.42 -7.59
CA ASN A 155 3.06 -7.56 -8.63
C ASN A 155 2.08 -7.20 -9.75
N THR A 156 0.80 -7.57 -9.61
CA THR A 156 -0.21 -7.29 -10.62
C THR A 156 -0.89 -5.98 -10.30
N ASP A 157 -0.74 -4.99 -11.17
CA ASP A 157 -1.55 -3.78 -11.13
C ASP A 157 -2.93 -4.08 -11.74
N TRP A 158 -3.84 -4.53 -10.88
CA TRP A 158 -5.21 -4.85 -11.29
C TRP A 158 -5.90 -3.66 -11.98
N SER A 159 -5.56 -2.45 -11.60
CA SER A 159 -6.20 -1.26 -12.20
C SER A 159 -5.87 -1.09 -13.68
N ALA A 160 -4.76 -1.67 -14.16
CA ALA A 160 -4.34 -1.67 -15.55
C ALA A 160 -4.94 -2.83 -16.39
N GLU A 161 -5.57 -3.82 -15.76
CA GLU A 161 -6.12 -4.96 -16.47
C GLU A 161 -7.26 -4.52 -17.40
N ILE A 162 -7.24 -5.03 -18.65
CA ILE A 162 -8.27 -4.76 -19.65
C ILE A 162 -9.50 -5.59 -19.34
N VAL A 163 -10.67 -4.95 -19.35
CA VAL A 163 -11.96 -5.59 -19.19
C VAL A 163 -12.53 -5.85 -20.57
N GLU A 164 -12.27 -7.04 -21.12
CA GLU A 164 -12.60 -7.38 -22.52
C GLU A 164 -14.10 -7.25 -22.87
N ARG A 165 -14.99 -7.32 -21.89
CA ARG A 165 -16.44 -7.17 -22.08
C ARG A 165 -16.91 -5.71 -21.99
N ALA A 166 -16.03 -4.78 -21.58
CA ALA A 166 -16.38 -3.40 -21.42
C ALA A 166 -16.17 -2.62 -22.72
N SER A 167 -17.02 -1.64 -22.93
CA SER A 167 -16.97 -0.70 -24.04
C SER A 167 -17.04 0.75 -23.56
N ILE A 168 -16.88 1.71 -24.44
CA ILE A 168 -17.03 3.12 -24.12
C ILE A 168 -18.47 3.46 -23.65
N ASP A 169 -19.44 2.68 -24.06
CA ASP A 169 -20.84 2.86 -23.66
C ASP A 169 -21.08 2.54 -22.17
N ASP A 170 -20.15 1.80 -21.54
CA ASP A 170 -20.17 1.51 -20.11
C ASP A 170 -19.61 2.68 -19.26
N LEU A 171 -19.06 3.71 -19.93
CA LEU A 171 -18.56 4.90 -19.26
C LEU A 171 -19.64 5.99 -19.21
N ASP A 172 -19.62 6.77 -18.13
CA ASP A 172 -20.53 7.90 -17.92
C ASP A 172 -20.09 9.12 -18.76
N ALA A 173 -20.98 9.59 -19.62
CA ALA A 173 -20.69 10.70 -20.53
C ALA A 173 -20.36 12.01 -19.79
N LYS A 174 -21.03 12.28 -18.64
CA LYS A 174 -20.77 13.48 -17.83
C LYS A 174 -19.41 13.38 -17.15
N ALA A 175 -19.04 12.17 -16.71
CA ALA A 175 -17.71 11.93 -16.14
C ALA A 175 -16.60 12.15 -17.19
N ILE A 176 -16.78 11.68 -18.43
CA ILE A 176 -15.83 11.92 -19.53
C ILE A 176 -15.72 13.41 -19.85
N GLU A 177 -16.85 14.11 -19.97
CA GLU A 177 -16.87 15.54 -20.26
C GLU A 177 -16.15 16.35 -19.17
N ARG A 178 -16.48 16.08 -17.91
CA ARG A 178 -15.83 16.72 -16.76
C ARG A 178 -14.32 16.41 -16.69
N ALA A 179 -13.96 15.16 -16.96
CA ALA A 179 -12.56 14.74 -17.04
C ALA A 179 -11.80 15.50 -18.12
N LYS A 180 -12.38 15.66 -19.32
CA LYS A 180 -11.78 16.40 -20.43
C LYS A 180 -11.58 17.88 -20.09
N GLN A 181 -12.54 18.49 -19.40
CA GLN A 181 -12.45 19.86 -18.93
C GLN A 181 -11.26 20.03 -17.95
N LEU A 182 -11.19 19.21 -16.89
CA LEU A 182 -10.12 19.31 -15.90
C LEU A 182 -8.73 18.96 -16.49
N TYR A 183 -8.68 17.98 -17.39
CA TYR A 183 -7.45 17.66 -18.10
C TYR A 183 -6.96 18.85 -18.93
N LYS A 184 -7.86 19.55 -19.58
CA LYS A 184 -7.57 20.74 -20.36
C LYS A 184 -7.08 21.90 -19.46
N GLU A 185 -7.75 22.16 -18.34
CA GLU A 185 -7.35 23.17 -17.35
C GLU A 185 -5.93 22.89 -16.81
N LYS A 186 -5.62 21.64 -16.47
CA LYS A 186 -4.29 21.22 -16.00
C LYS A 186 -3.20 21.42 -17.03
N ASN A 187 -3.50 21.23 -18.30
CA ASN A 187 -2.53 21.23 -19.39
C ASN A 187 -2.51 22.54 -20.20
N ILE A 188 -2.99 23.65 -19.64
CA ILE A 188 -3.11 24.95 -20.33
C ILE A 188 -1.80 25.45 -20.96
N ASN A 189 -0.66 25.11 -20.33
CA ASN A 189 0.68 25.51 -20.80
C ASN A 189 1.37 24.45 -21.65
N LYS A 190 0.68 23.38 -22.06
CA LYS A 190 1.27 22.30 -22.85
C LYS A 190 1.09 22.56 -24.35
N PRO A 191 2.06 22.14 -25.20
CA PRO A 191 1.98 22.37 -26.66
C PRO A 191 0.68 21.83 -27.29
N PHE A 192 0.19 20.69 -26.81
CA PHE A 192 -1.01 20.01 -27.32
C PHE A 192 -2.34 20.56 -26.77
N TYR A 193 -2.31 21.63 -25.97
CA TYR A 193 -3.52 22.20 -25.35
C TYR A 193 -4.66 22.49 -26.35
N LYS A 194 -4.30 23.07 -27.50
CA LYS A 194 -5.27 23.43 -28.54
C LYS A 194 -5.87 22.23 -29.28
N GLU A 195 -5.20 21.08 -29.21
CA GLU A 195 -5.63 19.85 -29.87
C GLU A 195 -6.63 19.05 -29.04
N ILE A 196 -6.71 19.30 -27.72
CA ILE A 196 -7.51 18.49 -26.79
C ILE A 196 -8.98 18.44 -27.22
N ASP A 197 -9.52 19.54 -27.74
CA ASP A 197 -10.93 19.61 -28.15
C ASP A 197 -11.21 18.75 -29.39
N SER A 198 -10.22 18.56 -30.24
CA SER A 198 -10.33 17.75 -31.47
C SER A 198 -10.11 16.26 -31.25
N TRP A 199 -9.65 15.85 -30.09
CA TRP A 199 -9.40 14.42 -29.81
C TRP A 199 -10.71 13.65 -29.73
N SER A 200 -10.72 12.45 -30.34
CA SER A 200 -11.79 11.48 -30.12
C SER A 200 -11.81 11.05 -28.64
N ASN A 201 -12.93 10.54 -28.17
CA ASN A 201 -13.03 10.02 -26.81
C ASN A 201 -11.99 8.93 -26.54
N SER A 202 -11.76 8.03 -27.51
CA SER A 202 -10.74 6.97 -27.38
C SER A 202 -9.34 7.58 -27.20
N THR A 203 -8.95 8.54 -28.05
CA THR A 203 -7.66 9.24 -27.94
C THR A 203 -7.53 9.97 -26.60
N PHE A 204 -8.59 10.66 -26.17
CA PHE A 204 -8.59 11.35 -24.90
C PHE A 204 -8.40 10.38 -23.70
N LEU A 205 -9.15 9.28 -23.68
CA LEU A 205 -9.09 8.28 -22.61
C LEU A 205 -7.71 7.59 -22.52
N ASP A 206 -7.08 7.31 -23.68
CA ASP A 206 -5.70 6.81 -23.70
C ASP A 206 -4.71 7.86 -23.14
N ARG A 207 -4.86 9.13 -23.50
CA ARG A 207 -4.04 10.23 -22.97
C ARG A 207 -4.28 10.50 -21.49
N LEU A 208 -5.51 10.28 -21.03
CA LEU A 208 -5.87 10.35 -19.61
C LEU A 208 -5.24 9.18 -18.81
N ASN A 209 -4.80 8.13 -19.49
CA ASN A 209 -4.24 6.91 -18.92
C ASN A 209 -5.30 6.08 -18.16
N VAL A 210 -6.51 5.99 -18.71
CA VAL A 210 -7.58 5.11 -18.22
C VAL A 210 -7.91 3.99 -19.20
N THR A 211 -7.40 4.05 -20.44
CA THR A 211 -7.50 2.97 -21.43
C THR A 211 -6.13 2.59 -21.97
N ILE A 212 -6.04 1.44 -22.62
CA ILE A 212 -4.83 0.94 -23.26
C ILE A 212 -5.19 0.57 -24.70
N GLY A 213 -4.74 1.39 -25.66
CA GLY A 213 -5.07 1.20 -27.07
C GLY A 213 -6.58 1.23 -27.34
N GLY A 214 -7.30 2.13 -26.66
CA GLY A 214 -8.75 2.26 -26.72
C GLY A 214 -9.55 1.21 -25.96
N LYS A 215 -8.89 0.20 -25.34
CA LYS A 215 -9.56 -0.84 -24.54
C LYS A 215 -9.76 -0.35 -23.10
N ILE A 216 -10.97 -0.61 -22.58
CA ILE A 216 -11.35 -0.19 -21.22
C ILE A 216 -10.61 -1.01 -20.18
N THR A 217 -10.05 -0.32 -19.17
CA THR A 217 -9.39 -0.95 -18.02
C THR A 217 -10.26 -0.87 -16.77
N ASN A 218 -9.86 -1.58 -15.70
CA ASN A 218 -10.51 -1.44 -14.39
C ASN A 218 -10.43 0.00 -13.86
N ALA A 219 -9.33 0.73 -14.10
CA ALA A 219 -9.22 2.15 -13.74
C ALA A 219 -10.27 3.03 -14.44
N ALA A 220 -10.54 2.77 -15.74
CA ALA A 220 -11.57 3.48 -16.47
C ALA A 220 -12.96 3.27 -15.85
N LEU A 221 -13.29 2.03 -15.51
CA LEU A 221 -14.58 1.70 -14.88
C LEU A 221 -14.69 2.34 -13.49
N ILE A 222 -13.67 2.23 -12.63
CA ILE A 222 -13.69 2.83 -11.29
C ILE A 222 -13.93 4.34 -11.36
N LEU A 223 -13.18 5.05 -12.21
CA LEU A 223 -13.22 6.50 -12.24
C LEU A 223 -14.39 7.06 -13.07
N LEU A 224 -14.69 6.45 -14.21
CA LEU A 224 -15.58 7.01 -15.22
C LEU A 224 -16.76 6.08 -15.57
N GLY A 225 -16.80 4.84 -15.05
CA GLY A 225 -17.84 3.86 -15.38
C GLY A 225 -19.21 4.27 -14.84
N LYS A 226 -20.26 3.92 -15.56
CA LYS A 226 -21.65 4.03 -15.08
C LYS A 226 -21.86 3.09 -13.87
N GLU A 227 -22.84 3.39 -13.03
CA GLU A 227 -23.16 2.55 -11.87
C GLU A 227 -23.57 1.13 -12.31
N GLU A 228 -24.32 1.00 -13.38
CA GLU A 228 -24.76 -0.27 -13.94
C GLU A 228 -23.59 -1.16 -14.42
N ALA A 229 -22.46 -0.54 -14.79
CA ALA A 229 -21.25 -1.24 -15.22
C ALA A 229 -20.47 -1.90 -14.06
N ALA A 230 -20.90 -1.75 -12.81
CA ALA A 230 -20.23 -2.33 -11.64
C ALA A 230 -20.13 -3.87 -11.71
N HIS A 231 -21.05 -4.55 -12.42
CA HIS A 231 -20.98 -5.98 -12.62
C HIS A 231 -19.74 -6.44 -13.41
N LEU A 232 -19.14 -5.55 -14.22
CA LEU A 232 -17.96 -5.85 -15.04
C LEU A 232 -16.69 -6.03 -14.21
N ILE A 233 -16.63 -5.40 -13.05
CA ILE A 233 -15.50 -5.53 -12.10
C ILE A 233 -15.77 -6.53 -10.96
N SER A 234 -16.99 -7.09 -10.88
CA SER A 234 -17.35 -8.05 -9.83
C SER A 234 -16.39 -9.24 -9.80
N PRO A 235 -15.99 -9.75 -8.61
CA PRO A 235 -16.47 -9.41 -7.25
C PRO A 235 -15.77 -8.21 -6.58
N LYS A 236 -14.91 -7.44 -7.29
CA LYS A 236 -14.30 -6.26 -6.72
C LYS A 236 -15.35 -5.15 -6.54
N VAL A 237 -15.08 -4.25 -5.59
CA VAL A 237 -16.03 -3.22 -5.18
C VAL A 237 -15.40 -1.85 -5.35
N ALA A 238 -15.97 -1.03 -6.23
CA ALA A 238 -15.66 0.39 -6.38
C ALA A 238 -16.79 1.23 -5.80
N GLN A 239 -16.83 1.38 -4.49
CA GLN A 239 -17.90 2.06 -3.76
C GLN A 239 -17.35 2.76 -2.53
N ILE A 240 -17.87 3.96 -2.26
CA ILE A 240 -17.67 4.70 -1.01
C ILE A 240 -18.98 4.64 -0.24
N THR A 241 -18.92 4.30 1.04
CA THR A 241 -20.06 4.36 1.96
C THR A 241 -19.82 5.47 2.96
N TRP A 242 -20.60 6.53 2.90
CA TRP A 242 -20.69 7.48 3.99
C TRP A 242 -21.60 6.92 5.07
N LYS A 243 -21.17 7.03 6.33
CA LYS A 243 -21.91 6.59 7.50
C LYS A 243 -21.89 7.66 8.58
N LEU A 244 -23.06 8.04 9.04
CA LEU A 244 -23.24 8.85 10.25
C LEU A 244 -23.28 7.95 11.48
N ASP A 245 -22.39 8.18 12.42
CA ASP A 245 -22.27 7.43 13.68
C ASP A 245 -22.34 8.38 14.87
N THR A 246 -23.52 8.94 15.09
CA THR A 246 -23.93 9.78 16.21
C THR A 246 -25.12 9.13 16.92
N GLU A 247 -25.89 9.84 17.74
CA GLU A 247 -27.19 9.34 18.25
C GLU A 247 -28.11 9.01 17.08
N GLU A 248 -28.15 9.87 16.06
CA GLU A 248 -28.75 9.56 14.79
C GLU A 248 -27.84 8.65 13.96
N LYS A 249 -28.42 7.69 13.28
CA LYS A 249 -27.72 6.76 12.40
C LYS A 249 -28.21 6.96 10.97
N ALA A 250 -27.27 7.13 10.03
CA ALA A 250 -27.58 7.22 8.62
C ALA A 250 -26.44 6.63 7.79
N TYR A 251 -26.70 6.24 6.59
CA TYR A 251 -25.68 5.86 5.62
C TYR A 251 -26.15 6.12 4.19
N GLU A 252 -25.18 6.28 3.31
CA GLU A 252 -25.43 6.40 1.87
C GLU A 252 -24.26 5.75 1.11
N HIS A 253 -24.58 5.14 -0.02
CA HIS A 253 -23.62 4.48 -0.88
C HIS A 253 -23.39 5.30 -2.15
N PHE A 254 -22.14 5.46 -2.52
CA PHE A 254 -21.69 6.16 -3.72
C PHE A 254 -20.86 5.18 -4.56
N GLY A 255 -21.45 4.69 -5.64
CA GLY A 255 -20.82 3.77 -6.57
C GLY A 255 -19.95 4.48 -7.62
N MET A 256 -19.75 3.82 -8.74
CA MET A 256 -19.11 4.45 -9.91
C MET A 256 -20.05 5.49 -10.54
N PRO A 257 -19.51 6.51 -11.20
CA PRO A 257 -18.10 6.89 -11.35
C PRO A 257 -17.54 7.57 -10.09
N LEU A 258 -16.48 7.00 -9.50
CA LEU A 258 -15.91 7.56 -8.26
C LEU A 258 -15.33 8.97 -8.48
N PHE A 259 -14.89 9.30 -9.68
CA PHE A 259 -14.41 10.63 -10.05
C PHE A 259 -15.43 11.75 -9.76
N LEU A 260 -16.70 11.52 -10.05
CA LEU A 260 -17.77 12.47 -9.75
C LEU A 260 -18.24 12.34 -8.29
N ASN A 261 -18.37 11.12 -7.81
CA ASN A 261 -18.97 10.82 -6.52
C ASN A 261 -18.11 11.21 -5.31
N VAL A 262 -16.81 11.47 -5.48
CA VAL A 262 -15.98 12.08 -4.43
C VAL A 262 -16.56 13.43 -3.98
N ASN A 263 -17.04 14.25 -4.90
CA ASN A 263 -17.68 15.53 -4.54
C ASN A 263 -19.05 15.32 -3.86
N SER A 264 -19.82 14.34 -4.30
CA SER A 264 -21.11 14.00 -3.65
C SER A 264 -20.89 13.53 -2.19
N VAL A 265 -19.83 12.75 -1.94
CA VAL A 265 -19.44 12.37 -0.57
C VAL A 265 -19.03 13.61 0.25
N LEU A 266 -18.26 14.52 -0.33
CA LEU A 266 -17.87 15.77 0.34
C LEU A 266 -19.10 16.61 0.73
N GLU A 267 -20.07 16.75 -0.18
CA GLU A 267 -21.32 17.48 0.08
C GLU A 267 -22.19 16.80 1.14
N ARG A 268 -22.08 15.45 1.27
CA ARG A 268 -22.83 14.69 2.27
C ARG A 268 -22.29 14.87 3.69
N ILE A 269 -20.99 15.09 3.84
CA ILE A 269 -20.35 15.33 5.13
C ILE A 269 -20.85 16.67 5.70
N ARG A 270 -21.35 16.65 6.94
CA ARG A 270 -21.84 17.84 7.64
C ARG A 270 -20.68 18.69 8.16
N ASN A 271 -20.05 19.42 7.27
CA ASN A 271 -18.90 20.26 7.59
C ASN A 271 -19.34 21.61 8.17
N ILE A 272 -19.78 21.60 9.44
CA ILE A 272 -20.35 22.76 10.14
C ILE A 272 -19.28 23.86 10.27
N PRO A 273 -19.54 25.11 9.85
CA PRO A 273 -18.61 26.20 10.03
C PRO A 273 -18.57 26.71 11.48
N TYR A 274 -17.36 27.04 11.94
CA TYR A 274 -17.17 27.81 13.16
C TYR A 274 -17.13 29.30 12.83
N ARG A 275 -17.73 30.10 13.71
CA ARG A 275 -17.73 31.56 13.59
C ARG A 275 -16.67 32.14 14.54
N PHE A 276 -15.68 32.82 13.97
CA PHE A 276 -14.62 33.49 14.70
C PHE A 276 -14.78 35.01 14.59
N PHE A 277 -14.40 35.72 15.66
CA PHE A 277 -14.33 37.16 15.70
C PHE A 277 -12.87 37.58 15.82
N PRO A 278 -12.18 37.91 14.71
CA PRO A 278 -10.77 38.35 14.77
C PRO A 278 -10.65 39.65 15.54
N ASN A 279 -9.59 39.80 16.35
CA ASN A 279 -9.40 40.94 17.24
C ASN A 279 -9.42 42.32 16.55
N ASN A 280 -9.17 42.37 15.25
CA ASN A 280 -9.06 43.60 14.46
C ASN A 280 -10.21 43.79 13.46
N GLN A 281 -11.29 43.02 13.53
CA GLN A 281 -12.44 43.11 12.61
C GLN A 281 -13.76 43.04 13.35
N LEU A 282 -14.71 43.87 12.96
CA LEU A 282 -16.07 43.87 13.49
C LEU A 282 -16.94 42.74 12.90
N ILE A 283 -16.48 42.13 11.79
CA ILE A 283 -17.23 41.10 11.06
C ILE A 283 -16.63 39.75 11.41
N SER A 284 -17.50 38.79 11.79
CA SER A 284 -17.13 37.42 12.01
C SER A 284 -16.67 36.71 10.74
N VAL A 285 -15.67 35.84 10.83
CA VAL A 285 -15.22 34.96 9.74
C VAL A 285 -15.74 33.55 10.01
N GLU A 286 -16.39 32.95 9.03
CA GLU A 286 -16.82 31.55 9.09
C GLU A 286 -15.75 30.65 8.50
N VAL A 287 -15.34 29.62 9.26
CA VAL A 287 -14.34 28.64 8.86
C VAL A 287 -14.94 27.26 9.02
N PRO A 288 -14.99 26.43 7.97
CA PRO A 288 -15.53 25.08 8.07
C PRO A 288 -14.70 24.25 9.06
N LYS A 289 -15.35 23.33 9.77
CA LYS A 289 -14.71 22.45 10.77
C LYS A 289 -13.54 21.69 10.18
N TYR A 290 -13.71 21.17 8.96
CA TYR A 290 -12.66 20.50 8.21
C TYR A 290 -12.36 21.28 6.92
N ASP A 291 -11.10 21.32 6.53
CA ASP A 291 -10.73 21.85 5.22
C ASP A 291 -11.20 20.88 4.13
N ASN A 292 -12.00 21.36 3.18
CA ASN A 292 -12.51 20.55 2.07
C ASN A 292 -11.36 19.87 1.28
N LYS A 293 -10.20 20.56 1.18
CA LYS A 293 -9.03 19.97 0.51
C LYS A 293 -8.49 18.77 1.27
N VAL A 294 -8.51 18.80 2.61
CA VAL A 294 -8.10 17.67 3.45
C VAL A 294 -9.05 16.50 3.30
N ILE A 295 -10.36 16.75 3.25
CA ILE A 295 -11.38 15.71 3.02
C ILE A 295 -11.18 15.06 1.64
N LEU A 296 -11.04 15.88 0.60
CA LEU A 296 -10.84 15.39 -0.77
C LEU A 296 -9.53 14.59 -0.90
N GLU A 297 -8.45 15.06 -0.29
CA GLU A 297 -7.18 14.34 -0.28
C GLU A 297 -7.32 12.98 0.40
N ALA A 298 -7.99 12.91 1.56
CA ALA A 298 -8.22 11.66 2.26
C ALA A 298 -9.08 10.68 1.44
N LEU A 299 -10.16 11.16 0.80
CA LEU A 299 -11.01 10.36 -0.07
C LEU A 299 -10.24 9.81 -1.27
N ASN A 300 -9.50 10.67 -1.94
CA ASN A 300 -8.70 10.29 -3.11
C ASN A 300 -7.60 9.30 -2.74
N ASN A 301 -6.96 9.48 -1.58
CA ASN A 301 -5.98 8.52 -1.07
C ASN A 301 -6.63 7.17 -0.78
N CYS A 302 -7.84 7.12 -0.23
CA CYS A 302 -8.56 5.85 -0.07
C CYS A 302 -8.78 5.14 -1.40
N ILE A 303 -9.16 5.85 -2.47
CA ILE A 303 -9.36 5.27 -3.81
C ILE A 303 -8.03 4.77 -4.38
N ALA A 304 -6.98 5.59 -4.31
CA ALA A 304 -5.66 5.29 -4.85
C ALA A 304 -4.99 4.08 -4.19
N HIS A 305 -5.15 3.94 -2.87
CA HIS A 305 -4.48 2.94 -2.05
C HIS A 305 -5.34 1.72 -1.69
N GLN A 306 -6.61 1.70 -2.10
CA GLN A 306 -7.50 0.56 -1.89
C GLN A 306 -6.90 -0.74 -2.43
N ASP A 307 -6.94 -1.79 -1.63
CA ASP A 307 -6.69 -3.15 -2.12
C ASP A 307 -8.00 -3.75 -2.66
N TYR A 308 -8.20 -3.59 -3.97
CA TYR A 308 -9.41 -4.06 -4.63
C TYR A 308 -9.55 -5.60 -4.61
N PHE A 309 -8.45 -6.34 -4.40
CA PHE A 309 -8.51 -7.79 -4.24
C PHE A 309 -9.21 -8.26 -2.96
N LEU A 310 -9.33 -7.39 -1.97
CA LEU A 310 -10.04 -7.69 -0.73
C LEU A 310 -11.56 -7.52 -0.85
N ASN A 311 -12.07 -7.14 -2.02
CA ASN A 311 -13.50 -7.01 -2.32
C ASN A 311 -14.27 -6.17 -1.29
N SER A 312 -13.61 -5.15 -0.75
CA SER A 312 -14.16 -4.27 0.29
C SER A 312 -14.46 -2.89 -0.29
N ARG A 313 -15.39 -2.19 0.32
CA ARG A 313 -15.72 -0.80 0.03
C ARG A 313 -14.88 0.15 0.89
N ILE A 314 -14.75 1.39 0.43
CA ILE A 314 -14.20 2.50 1.22
C ILE A 314 -15.31 2.95 2.19
N ILE A 315 -14.96 3.25 3.44
CA ILE A 315 -15.90 3.69 4.45
C ILE A 315 -15.49 5.06 4.98
N VAL A 316 -16.42 6.01 4.99
CA VAL A 316 -16.26 7.32 5.61
C VAL A 316 -17.22 7.41 6.77
N THR A 317 -16.71 7.36 7.99
CA THR A 317 -17.53 7.44 9.21
C THR A 317 -17.46 8.85 9.79
N GLU A 318 -18.61 9.53 9.81
CA GLU A 318 -18.79 10.82 10.45
C GLU A 318 -19.26 10.61 11.89
N LYS A 319 -18.45 11.08 12.85
CA LYS A 319 -18.75 11.14 14.27
C LYS A 319 -18.86 12.58 14.75
N ILE A 320 -19.36 12.81 15.96
CA ILE A 320 -19.49 14.17 16.53
C ILE A 320 -18.18 14.94 16.45
N ASN A 321 -17.05 14.31 16.81
CA ASN A 321 -15.78 14.99 16.97
C ASN A 321 -14.72 14.61 15.94
N LYS A 322 -14.99 13.69 15.01
CA LYS A 322 -14.02 13.23 14.02
C LYS A 322 -14.67 12.67 12.77
N LEU A 323 -13.91 12.73 11.68
CA LEU A 323 -14.12 11.96 10.46
C LEU A 323 -13.10 10.82 10.42
N ILE A 324 -13.53 9.64 10.02
CA ILE A 324 -12.68 8.46 9.84
C ILE A 324 -12.81 8.02 8.39
N PHE A 325 -11.67 7.85 7.72
CA PHE A 325 -11.58 7.35 6.35
C PHE A 325 -10.89 5.99 6.39
N GLU A 326 -11.55 4.97 5.87
CA GLU A 326 -11.07 3.58 5.93
C GLU A 326 -11.09 2.97 4.54
N ASN A 327 -9.97 2.41 4.13
CA ASN A 327 -9.85 1.60 2.94
C ASN A 327 -9.18 0.26 3.26
N ALA A 328 -9.43 -0.75 2.44
CA ALA A 328 -8.82 -2.06 2.63
C ALA A 328 -7.36 -2.07 2.16
N GLY A 329 -6.53 -2.83 2.87
CA GLY A 329 -5.12 -3.02 2.56
C GLY A 329 -4.18 -2.29 3.53
N ASN A 330 -2.92 -2.72 3.52
CA ASN A 330 -1.86 -2.10 4.31
C ASN A 330 -1.23 -0.94 3.54
N PHE A 331 -0.49 -0.10 4.25
CA PHE A 331 0.37 0.90 3.63
C PHE A 331 1.35 0.20 2.66
N PHE A 332 1.40 0.64 1.38
CA PHE A 332 2.08 -0.13 0.33
C PHE A 332 3.60 0.03 0.36
N GLU A 333 4.10 1.22 0.71
CA GLU A 333 5.52 1.52 0.80
C GLU A 333 5.81 2.33 2.06
N GLY A 334 6.57 1.77 3.00
CA GLY A 334 6.93 2.43 4.25
C GLY A 334 5.77 2.52 5.25
N LYS A 335 5.80 3.53 6.10
CA LYS A 335 4.78 3.87 7.10
C LYS A 335 4.25 5.29 6.83
N ALA A 336 3.10 5.64 7.36
CA ALA A 336 2.53 6.99 7.20
C ALA A 336 3.47 8.08 7.72
N GLU A 337 4.16 7.80 8.83
CA GLU A 337 5.11 8.71 9.48
C GLU A 337 6.26 9.13 8.56
N ASP A 338 6.67 8.25 7.64
CA ASP A 338 7.74 8.53 6.67
C ASP A 338 7.40 9.70 5.72
N TYR A 339 6.12 10.04 5.60
CA TYR A 339 5.62 11.08 4.69
C TYR A 339 5.20 12.38 5.42
N PHE A 340 5.35 12.44 6.74
CA PHE A 340 4.91 13.59 7.54
C PHE A 340 5.71 14.87 7.26
N LEU A 341 6.98 14.74 6.90
CA LEU A 341 7.83 15.89 6.58
C LEU A 341 7.74 16.34 5.12
N GLY A 342 7.16 15.51 4.25
CA GLY A 342 7.03 15.80 2.81
C GLY A 342 8.36 15.70 2.03
N ASP A 343 9.37 15.07 2.61
CA ASP A 343 10.69 14.87 1.99
C ASP A 343 10.81 13.50 1.27
N LYS A 344 9.86 12.59 1.55
CA LYS A 344 9.81 11.28 0.92
C LYS A 344 8.75 11.24 -0.19
N THR A 345 9.17 10.80 -1.37
CA THR A 345 8.27 10.54 -2.51
C THR A 345 8.05 9.04 -2.66
N PRO A 346 6.80 8.55 -2.73
CA PRO A 346 6.52 7.15 -2.99
C PRO A 346 7.10 6.70 -4.34
N LYS A 347 7.78 5.58 -4.37
CA LYS A 347 8.33 4.98 -5.60
C LYS A 347 7.38 3.96 -6.22
N HIS A 348 6.57 3.33 -5.38
CA HIS A 348 5.68 2.25 -5.77
C HIS A 348 4.25 2.51 -5.29
N TYR A 349 3.29 2.18 -6.15
CA TYR A 349 1.87 2.25 -5.86
C TYR A 349 1.23 0.89 -6.14
N ARG A 350 0.26 0.49 -5.32
CA ARG A 350 -0.52 -0.74 -5.51
C ARG A 350 -1.30 -0.69 -6.83
N ASN A 351 -1.95 0.43 -7.10
CA ASN A 351 -2.75 0.68 -8.29
C ASN A 351 -2.10 1.78 -9.14
N LYS A 352 -0.89 1.53 -9.63
CA LYS A 352 -0.08 2.56 -10.33
C LYS A 352 -0.82 3.18 -11.52
N PHE A 353 -1.54 2.38 -12.28
CA PHE A 353 -2.27 2.85 -13.46
C PHE A 353 -3.41 3.78 -13.06
N LEU A 354 -4.20 3.40 -12.03
CA LEU A 354 -5.25 4.22 -11.45
C LEU A 354 -4.69 5.53 -10.88
N VAL A 355 -3.58 5.47 -10.13
CA VAL A 355 -2.90 6.65 -9.59
C VAL A 355 -2.49 7.63 -10.69
N ASN A 356 -1.91 7.14 -11.79
CA ASN A 356 -1.54 7.97 -12.92
C ASN A 356 -2.76 8.67 -13.56
N ALA A 357 -3.88 7.97 -13.69
CA ALA A 357 -5.12 8.55 -14.17
C ALA A 357 -5.65 9.63 -13.21
N MET A 358 -5.63 9.36 -11.90
CA MET A 358 -6.05 10.33 -10.88
C MET A 358 -5.15 11.57 -10.85
N VAL A 359 -3.84 11.40 -11.06
CA VAL A 359 -2.91 12.55 -11.25
C VAL A 359 -3.33 13.35 -12.47
N ASN A 360 -3.61 12.72 -13.61
CA ASN A 360 -4.04 13.40 -14.83
C ASN A 360 -5.36 14.15 -14.65
N LEU A 361 -6.27 13.63 -13.83
CA LEU A 361 -7.53 14.24 -13.42
C LEU A 361 -7.40 15.34 -12.35
N ASN A 362 -6.17 15.61 -11.88
CA ASN A 362 -5.91 16.56 -10.78
C ASN A 362 -6.61 16.19 -9.46
N MET A 363 -6.85 14.89 -9.25
CA MET A 363 -7.43 14.37 -8.01
C MET A 363 -6.37 14.25 -6.91
N ILE A 364 -5.16 13.82 -7.26
CA ILE A 364 -4.03 13.63 -6.34
C ILE A 364 -2.74 14.25 -6.89
N ASP A 365 -1.78 14.44 -5.99
CA ASP A 365 -0.42 14.89 -6.31
C ASP A 365 0.51 13.67 -6.45
N SER A 366 1.34 13.65 -7.47
CA SER A 366 2.30 12.55 -7.72
C SER A 366 3.55 12.57 -6.84
N VAL A 367 3.75 13.63 -6.05
CA VAL A 367 5.00 13.87 -5.30
C VAL A 367 4.92 13.35 -3.86
N GLY A 368 3.77 12.89 -3.40
CA GLY A 368 3.58 12.35 -2.05
C GLY A 368 3.36 13.43 -0.97
N TYR A 369 3.06 14.66 -1.36
CA TYR A 369 2.79 15.74 -0.40
C TYR A 369 1.40 15.69 0.25
N GLY A 370 0.55 14.72 -0.09
CA GLY A 370 -0.81 14.64 0.41
C GLY A 370 -0.90 14.65 1.93
N ILE A 371 -0.22 13.71 2.59
CA ILE A 371 -0.16 13.61 4.06
C ILE A 371 0.42 14.88 4.67
N TYR A 372 1.55 15.38 4.15
CA TYR A 372 2.17 16.61 4.61
C TYR A 372 1.23 17.83 4.51
N LYS A 373 0.52 17.98 3.37
CA LYS A 373 -0.46 19.07 3.18
C LYS A 373 -1.62 18.97 4.15
N MET A 374 -2.13 17.77 4.43
CA MET A 374 -3.17 17.54 5.44
C MET A 374 -2.70 17.96 6.82
N LEU A 375 -1.50 17.51 7.24
CA LEU A 375 -0.90 17.90 8.52
C LEU A 375 -0.70 19.42 8.63
N LEU A 376 -0.16 20.05 7.58
CA LEU A 376 0.11 21.48 7.53
C LEU A 376 -1.19 22.30 7.60
N SER A 377 -2.25 21.89 6.89
CA SER A 377 -3.56 22.53 6.93
C SER A 377 -4.14 22.50 8.34
N GLN A 378 -4.15 21.34 8.99
CA GLN A 378 -4.66 21.19 10.35
C GLN A 378 -3.83 22.00 11.36
N LYS A 379 -2.49 21.94 11.26
CA LYS A 379 -1.59 22.72 12.13
C LYS A 379 -1.83 24.23 12.01
N LYS A 380 -1.95 24.76 10.79
CA LYS A 380 -2.22 26.21 10.55
C LYS A 380 -3.55 26.66 11.13
N ARG A 381 -4.50 25.75 11.28
CA ARG A 381 -5.84 26.03 11.81
C ARG A 381 -5.98 25.71 13.30
N TYR A 382 -4.89 25.26 13.95
CA TYR A 382 -4.89 24.81 15.35
C TYR A 382 -5.86 23.67 15.65
N PHE A 383 -6.13 22.82 14.65
CA PHE A 383 -6.92 21.61 14.81
C PHE A 383 -6.03 20.38 15.09
N PRO A 384 -6.58 19.32 15.69
CA PRO A 384 -5.87 18.07 15.88
C PRO A 384 -5.32 17.55 14.56
N LEU A 385 -4.12 16.98 14.60
CA LEU A 385 -3.50 16.38 13.44
C LEU A 385 -4.24 15.10 13.03
N PRO A 386 -4.23 14.74 11.73
CA PRO A 386 -4.72 13.46 11.27
C PRO A 386 -4.01 12.29 11.99
N ASP A 387 -4.77 11.31 12.42
CA ASP A 387 -4.28 10.08 13.04
C ASP A 387 -4.23 8.97 11.99
N HIS A 388 -3.04 8.42 11.74
CA HIS A 388 -2.77 7.36 10.78
C HIS A 388 -2.39 6.04 11.48
N SER A 389 -2.67 5.90 12.77
CA SER A 389 -2.24 4.75 13.60
C SER A 389 -3.04 3.47 13.38
N LYS A 390 -4.04 3.45 12.50
CA LYS A 390 -4.93 2.32 12.26
C LYS A 390 -4.90 1.85 10.83
#